data_70227b3cca7dd37e275a7b93dc5d68c8
#
_entry.id   70227b3cca7dd37e275a7b93dc5d68c8
#
_cell.length_a   1.000
_cell.length_b   1.000
_cell.length_c   1.000
_cell.angle_alpha   90.00
_cell.angle_beta   90.00
_cell.angle_gamma   90.00
#
_symmetry.space_group_name_H-M   'P 1'
#
loop_
_entity.id
_entity.type
_entity.pdbx_description
1 polymer ?
#
loop_
_entity_poly.entity_id
_entity_poly.type
_entity_poly.pdbx_seq_one_letter_code
_entity_poly.pdbx_strand_id
1 'polypeptide(L)'
;MTNPITFNISIGSEKPHSGTQKVCPFCHPEDLTHILDRKDDIIWLMNKYPVFEKTVPTVIVETADHDGELSTYAPEKLHEVIAFGLAKWKEMENDKRFRSVIYFRNFGPTSGGSQRHPHSQIIGLEAYDYRDNLQGENFLGEVIYENDDCYASLAEYPLSGVGELNVTLKKEGGSDGFADTIQTLARYVLSDFPIRCSSYNIFFYHLKNQIHAKIFPRFTASPLYMGYRITNVMDETSKKRIIETLRSEKYFG
;
A
#
# COMPACT_ATOMS: atom_id res chain seq x y z
N MET A 1 6.18 -24.80 5.07
CA MET A 1 6.35 -24.34 3.67
C MET A 1 5.07 -23.62 3.28
N THR A 2 5.15 -22.35 2.94
CA THR A 2 4.02 -21.57 2.43
C THR A 2 3.59 -22.17 1.09
N ASN A 3 2.32 -22.53 0.93
CA ASN A 3 1.81 -22.99 -0.34
C ASN A 3 1.88 -21.82 -1.36
N PRO A 4 2.39 -22.05 -2.57
CA PRO A 4 2.42 -21.01 -3.59
C PRO A 4 0.98 -20.69 -4.05
N ILE A 5 0.73 -19.42 -4.37
CA ILE A 5 -0.50 -19.01 -5.03
C ILE A 5 -0.37 -19.23 -6.55
N THR A 6 -1.37 -19.82 -7.19
CA THR A 6 -1.35 -20.06 -8.64
C THR A 6 -1.62 -18.78 -9.39
N PHE A 7 -0.73 -18.43 -10.32
CA PHE A 7 -0.88 -17.30 -11.24
C PHE A 7 -1.36 -17.79 -12.61
N ASN A 8 -2.47 -17.25 -13.09
CA ASN A 8 -3.01 -17.56 -14.41
C ASN A 8 -2.35 -16.68 -15.47
N ILE A 9 -1.42 -17.25 -16.23
CA ILE A 9 -0.66 -16.54 -17.27
C ILE A 9 -1.58 -16.03 -18.38
N SER A 10 -2.62 -16.77 -18.76
CA SER A 10 -3.53 -16.36 -19.84
C SER A 10 -4.26 -15.07 -19.47
N ILE A 11 -4.85 -15.00 -18.28
CA ILE A 11 -5.48 -13.78 -17.77
C ILE A 11 -4.45 -12.65 -17.61
N GLY A 12 -3.25 -13.00 -17.13
CA GLY A 12 -2.15 -12.03 -16.96
C GLY A 12 -1.70 -11.38 -18.26
N SER A 13 -1.70 -12.15 -19.37
CA SER A 13 -1.32 -11.65 -20.69
C SER A 13 -2.38 -10.73 -21.35
N GLU A 14 -3.63 -10.87 -20.95
CA GLU A 14 -4.73 -9.98 -21.39
C GLU A 14 -4.75 -8.64 -20.63
N LYS A 15 -4.02 -8.57 -19.52
CA LYS A 15 -3.95 -7.37 -18.69
C LYS A 15 -3.18 -6.28 -19.46
N PRO A 16 -3.73 -5.07 -19.61
CA PRO A 16 -3.03 -3.98 -20.27
C PRO A 16 -1.70 -3.68 -19.58
N HIS A 17 -0.64 -3.58 -20.36
CA HIS A 17 0.65 -3.12 -19.84
C HIS A 17 0.64 -1.61 -19.66
N SER A 18 1.39 -1.10 -18.68
CA SER A 18 1.52 0.33 -18.44
C SER A 18 1.95 1.06 -19.73
N GLY A 19 1.18 2.10 -20.11
CA GLY A 19 1.44 2.90 -21.30
C GLY A 19 0.87 2.38 -22.61
N THR A 20 0.23 1.21 -22.65
CA THR A 20 -0.38 0.67 -23.89
C THR A 20 -1.86 1.02 -24.05
N GLN A 21 -2.56 1.37 -22.99
CA GLN A 21 -3.94 1.82 -23.06
C GLN A 21 -4.03 3.27 -23.55
N LYS A 22 -4.72 3.47 -24.68
CA LYS A 22 -5.00 4.81 -25.22
C LYS A 22 -6.03 5.59 -24.39
N VAL A 23 -6.89 4.88 -23.64
CA VAL A 23 -7.97 5.46 -22.84
C VAL A 23 -7.95 4.80 -21.46
N CYS A 24 -7.92 5.62 -20.42
CA CYS A 24 -7.98 5.13 -19.05
C CYS A 24 -9.42 4.73 -18.68
N PRO A 25 -9.68 3.47 -18.29
CA PRO A 25 -11.04 3.04 -17.96
C PRO A 25 -11.62 3.75 -16.73
N PHE A 26 -10.77 4.20 -15.80
CA PHE A 26 -11.22 4.88 -14.58
C PHE A 26 -11.59 6.36 -14.82
N CYS A 27 -11.23 6.93 -16.00
CA CYS A 27 -11.70 8.24 -16.42
C CYS A 27 -13.13 8.21 -17.02
N HIS A 28 -13.69 7.02 -17.20
CA HIS A 28 -15.03 6.79 -17.75
C HIS A 28 -15.86 5.97 -16.76
N PRO A 29 -16.24 6.57 -15.61
CA PRO A 29 -16.95 5.86 -14.54
C PRO A 29 -18.34 5.33 -14.99
N GLU A 30 -18.92 5.89 -16.05
CA GLU A 30 -20.16 5.42 -16.69
C GLU A 30 -20.01 4.05 -17.36
N ASP A 31 -18.80 3.68 -17.77
CA ASP A 31 -18.51 2.40 -18.43
C ASP A 31 -18.06 1.31 -17.44
N LEU A 32 -17.87 1.66 -16.16
CA LEU A 32 -17.47 0.70 -15.13
C LEU A 32 -18.61 -0.26 -14.79
N THR A 33 -18.26 -1.53 -14.70
CA THR A 33 -19.19 -2.61 -14.36
C THR A 33 -18.81 -3.28 -13.04
N HIS A 34 -19.76 -4.05 -12.46
CA HIS A 34 -19.54 -4.77 -11.20
C HIS A 34 -19.10 -3.87 -10.06
N ILE A 35 -19.72 -2.68 -9.98
CA ILE A 35 -19.52 -1.74 -8.89
C ILE A 35 -20.16 -2.33 -7.62
N LEU A 36 -19.39 -2.36 -6.55
CA LEU A 36 -19.79 -2.88 -5.24
C LEU A 36 -20.30 -1.76 -4.34
N ASP A 37 -19.63 -0.59 -4.37
CA ASP A 37 -20.05 0.58 -3.61
C ASP A 37 -19.44 1.87 -4.19
N ARG A 38 -20.00 3.03 -3.79
CA ARG A 38 -19.53 4.37 -4.16
C ARG A 38 -19.67 5.33 -2.97
N LYS A 39 -18.72 6.26 -2.92
CA LYS A 39 -18.84 7.46 -2.10
C LYS A 39 -18.27 8.62 -2.91
N ASP A 40 -19.13 9.54 -3.35
CA ASP A 40 -18.78 10.63 -4.26
C ASP A 40 -18.06 10.12 -5.53
N ASP A 41 -16.81 10.49 -5.73
CA ASP A 41 -15.98 10.04 -6.85
C ASP A 41 -15.10 8.80 -6.52
N ILE A 42 -15.18 8.29 -5.29
CA ILE A 42 -14.53 7.03 -4.90
C ILE A 42 -15.43 5.86 -5.32
N ILE A 43 -14.87 4.91 -6.06
CA ILE A 43 -15.61 3.77 -6.59
C ILE A 43 -14.93 2.47 -6.21
N TRP A 44 -15.66 1.57 -5.53
CA TRP A 44 -15.20 0.22 -5.25
C TRP A 44 -15.87 -0.77 -6.20
N LEU A 45 -15.07 -1.57 -6.91
CA LEU A 45 -15.55 -2.49 -7.95
C LEU A 45 -14.72 -3.78 -8.02
N MET A 46 -15.26 -4.80 -8.68
CA MET A 46 -14.52 -6.04 -8.97
C MET A 46 -13.38 -5.77 -9.94
N ASN A 47 -12.21 -6.35 -9.70
CA ASN A 47 -11.12 -6.31 -10.66
C ASN A 47 -11.44 -7.17 -11.89
N LYS A 48 -11.34 -6.58 -13.08
CA LYS A 48 -11.63 -7.27 -14.36
C LYS A 48 -10.66 -8.44 -14.64
N TYR A 49 -9.47 -8.44 -14.05
CA TYR A 49 -8.40 -9.39 -14.31
C TYR A 49 -8.03 -10.18 -13.04
N PRO A 50 -8.78 -11.24 -12.68
CA PRO A 50 -8.49 -12.09 -11.52
C PRO A 50 -7.34 -13.06 -11.83
N VAL A 51 -6.10 -12.56 -11.81
CA VAL A 51 -4.91 -13.33 -12.22
C VAL A 51 -4.49 -14.41 -11.23
N PHE A 52 -4.97 -14.36 -9.99
CA PHE A 52 -4.65 -15.37 -8.97
C PHE A 52 -5.85 -16.26 -8.68
N GLU A 53 -5.62 -17.57 -8.61
CA GLU A 53 -6.66 -18.55 -8.27
C GLU A 53 -7.04 -18.46 -6.79
N LYS A 54 -8.28 -18.81 -6.47
CA LYS A 54 -8.83 -18.77 -5.10
C LYS A 54 -8.71 -17.40 -4.44
N THR A 55 -8.96 -16.36 -5.25
CA THR A 55 -8.97 -14.97 -4.79
C THR A 55 -10.17 -14.21 -5.35
N VAL A 56 -10.60 -13.20 -4.60
CA VAL A 56 -11.61 -12.24 -5.04
C VAL A 56 -10.95 -10.85 -5.07
N PRO A 57 -10.39 -10.44 -6.22
CA PRO A 57 -9.72 -9.15 -6.33
C PRO A 57 -10.72 -8.03 -6.60
N THR A 58 -10.59 -6.95 -5.85
CA THR A 58 -11.35 -5.71 -6.04
C THR A 58 -10.40 -4.51 -6.19
N VAL A 59 -10.93 -3.42 -6.73
CA VAL A 59 -10.21 -2.15 -6.93
C VAL A 59 -11.01 -1.02 -6.31
N ILE A 60 -10.34 -0.09 -5.68
CA ILE A 60 -10.88 1.20 -5.28
C ILE A 60 -10.26 2.26 -6.20
N VAL A 61 -11.07 2.87 -7.07
CA VAL A 61 -10.70 4.11 -7.77
C VAL A 61 -10.83 5.24 -6.75
N GLU A 62 -9.76 5.97 -6.48
CA GLU A 62 -9.67 6.89 -5.33
C GLU A 62 -10.24 8.28 -5.62
N THR A 63 -10.28 8.68 -6.87
CA THR A 63 -10.70 10.01 -7.32
C THR A 63 -11.05 9.99 -8.80
N ALA A 64 -11.78 10.99 -9.27
CA ALA A 64 -12.00 11.24 -10.70
C ALA A 64 -10.77 11.86 -11.39
N ASP A 65 -9.83 12.44 -10.62
CA ASP A 65 -8.62 13.04 -11.17
C ASP A 65 -7.62 11.95 -11.60
N HIS A 66 -7.35 11.88 -12.92
CA HIS A 66 -6.42 10.92 -13.51
C HIS A 66 -4.99 11.05 -12.98
N ASP A 67 -4.57 12.26 -12.71
CA ASP A 67 -3.21 12.61 -12.29
C ASP A 67 -3.06 12.79 -10.78
N GLY A 68 -4.14 12.60 -10.03
CA GLY A 68 -4.12 12.65 -8.58
C GLY A 68 -3.08 11.69 -7.97
N GLU A 69 -2.61 12.03 -6.79
CA GLU A 69 -1.61 11.21 -6.09
C GLU A 69 -1.75 11.42 -4.57
N LEU A 70 -1.68 10.30 -3.81
CA LEU A 70 -1.92 10.29 -2.37
C LEU A 70 -1.02 11.27 -1.61
N SER A 71 0.25 11.43 -2.01
CA SER A 71 1.19 12.36 -1.36
C SER A 71 0.82 13.83 -1.53
N THR A 72 -0.14 14.14 -2.42
CA THR A 72 -0.57 15.51 -2.75
C THR A 72 -2.08 15.75 -2.59
N TYR A 73 -2.84 14.76 -2.14
CA TYR A 73 -4.26 14.97 -1.88
C TYR A 73 -4.49 16.05 -0.82
N ALA A 74 -5.54 16.84 -1.00
CA ALA A 74 -6.04 17.70 0.07
C ALA A 74 -6.46 16.84 1.29
N PRO A 75 -6.38 17.36 2.53
CA PRO A 75 -6.65 16.58 3.73
C PRO A 75 -8.01 15.87 3.71
N GLU A 76 -9.07 16.55 3.30
CA GLU A 76 -10.41 16.00 3.24
C GLU A 76 -10.49 14.79 2.31
N LYS A 77 -9.86 14.89 1.11
CA LYS A 77 -9.82 13.80 0.13
C LYS A 77 -8.98 12.64 0.62
N LEU A 78 -7.84 12.93 1.23
CA LEU A 78 -6.95 11.92 1.81
C LEU A 78 -7.67 11.10 2.90
N HIS A 79 -8.30 11.80 3.86
CA HIS A 79 -9.03 11.17 4.97
C HIS A 79 -10.18 10.32 4.44
N GLU A 80 -10.92 10.82 3.46
CA GLU A 80 -12.02 10.09 2.84
C GLU A 80 -11.57 8.80 2.15
N VAL A 81 -10.50 8.86 1.34
CA VAL A 81 -9.94 7.71 0.62
C VAL A 81 -9.45 6.62 1.60
N ILE A 82 -8.69 7.02 2.62
CA ILE A 82 -8.16 6.06 3.61
C ILE A 82 -9.28 5.47 4.46
N ALA A 83 -10.21 6.28 4.96
CA ALA A 83 -11.35 5.80 5.75
C ALA A 83 -12.24 4.85 4.93
N PHE A 84 -12.53 5.18 3.67
CA PHE A 84 -13.29 4.30 2.77
C PHE A 84 -12.56 2.98 2.53
N GLY A 85 -11.26 3.03 2.22
CA GLY A 85 -10.45 1.83 2.01
C GLY A 85 -10.40 0.91 3.22
N LEU A 86 -10.17 1.46 4.42
CA LEU A 86 -10.18 0.70 5.68
C LEU A 86 -11.55 0.09 5.97
N ALA A 87 -12.64 0.82 5.70
CA ALA A 87 -14.00 0.31 5.88
C ALA A 87 -14.29 -0.87 4.94
N LYS A 88 -13.93 -0.78 3.65
CA LYS A 88 -14.12 -1.86 2.67
C LYS A 88 -13.22 -3.05 2.93
N TRP A 89 -12.01 -2.82 3.41
CA TRP A 89 -11.14 -3.89 3.86
C TRP A 89 -11.76 -4.67 5.04
N LYS A 90 -12.22 -3.96 6.07
CA LYS A 90 -12.91 -4.57 7.22
C LYS A 90 -14.21 -5.30 6.80
N GLU A 91 -14.96 -4.75 5.84
CA GLU A 91 -16.15 -5.39 5.26
C GLU A 91 -15.78 -6.75 4.64
N MET A 92 -14.73 -6.81 3.81
CA MET A 92 -14.26 -8.06 3.22
C MET A 92 -13.67 -9.04 4.25
N GLU A 93 -12.98 -8.57 5.29
CA GLU A 93 -12.47 -9.43 6.37
C GLU A 93 -13.60 -10.15 7.15
N ASN A 94 -14.81 -9.57 7.20
CA ASN A 94 -15.97 -10.21 7.82
C ASN A 94 -16.58 -11.33 6.97
N ASP A 95 -16.23 -11.44 5.69
CA ASP A 95 -16.69 -12.51 4.82
C ASP A 95 -15.94 -13.83 5.13
N LYS A 96 -16.68 -14.81 5.62
CA LYS A 96 -16.15 -16.12 6.06
C LYS A 96 -15.53 -16.97 4.94
N ARG A 97 -15.71 -16.59 3.68
CA ARG A 97 -15.04 -17.23 2.54
C ARG A 97 -13.54 -16.99 2.53
N PHE A 98 -13.10 -15.88 3.11
CA PHE A 98 -11.69 -15.51 3.08
C PHE A 98 -10.96 -15.94 4.34
N ARG A 99 -9.84 -16.58 4.15
CA ARG A 99 -8.89 -16.89 5.22
C ARG A 99 -8.13 -15.63 5.68
N SER A 100 -7.83 -14.77 4.73
CA SER A 100 -7.32 -13.43 4.99
C SER A 100 -7.68 -12.48 3.83
N VAL A 101 -7.56 -11.17 4.07
CA VAL A 101 -7.81 -10.14 3.07
C VAL A 101 -6.62 -9.19 3.05
N ILE A 102 -6.04 -8.95 1.89
CA ILE A 102 -4.95 -7.98 1.71
C ILE A 102 -5.47 -6.67 1.16
N TYR A 103 -4.91 -5.56 1.63
CA TYR A 103 -5.17 -4.22 1.13
C TYR A 103 -3.86 -3.53 0.81
N PHE A 104 -3.73 -2.94 -0.38
CA PHE A 104 -2.50 -2.29 -0.80
C PHE A 104 -2.73 -1.25 -1.90
N ARG A 105 -1.77 -0.34 -2.03
CA ARG A 105 -1.70 0.70 -3.05
C ARG A 105 -0.35 0.67 -3.76
N ASN A 106 -0.37 0.85 -5.08
CA ASN A 106 0.82 0.96 -5.91
C ASN A 106 0.90 2.35 -6.52
N PHE A 107 2.09 2.96 -6.50
CA PHE A 107 2.34 4.23 -7.19
C PHE A 107 3.69 4.22 -7.92
N GLY A 108 3.66 4.72 -9.15
CA GLY A 108 4.85 4.90 -9.98
C GLY A 108 5.31 3.66 -10.76
N PRO A 109 6.26 3.84 -11.69
CA PRO A 109 6.58 2.84 -12.71
C PRO A 109 7.23 1.56 -12.19
N THR A 110 7.86 1.59 -11.02
CA THR A 110 8.53 0.41 -10.42
C THR A 110 7.70 -0.26 -9.33
N SER A 111 6.47 0.21 -9.09
CA SER A 111 5.59 -0.32 -8.05
C SER A 111 4.89 -1.64 -8.40
N GLY A 112 4.90 -2.03 -9.68
CA GLY A 112 4.12 -3.18 -10.18
C GLY A 112 2.67 -2.84 -10.53
N GLY A 113 2.23 -1.60 -10.36
CA GLY A 113 0.94 -1.10 -10.85
C GLY A 113 0.94 -0.91 -12.37
N SER A 114 -0.18 -1.22 -13.03
CA SER A 114 -0.34 -1.06 -14.49
C SER A 114 -1.12 0.19 -14.89
N GLN A 115 -1.83 0.81 -13.97
CA GLN A 115 -2.66 2.00 -14.21
C GLN A 115 -2.08 3.21 -13.49
N ARG A 116 -2.03 4.35 -14.20
CA ARG A 116 -1.61 5.62 -13.62
C ARG A 116 -2.68 6.20 -12.70
N HIS A 117 -3.93 6.14 -13.15
CA HIS A 117 -5.07 6.67 -12.40
C HIS A 117 -5.06 6.16 -10.95
N PRO A 118 -5.20 7.01 -9.94
CA PRO A 118 -5.08 6.63 -8.55
C PRO A 118 -6.03 5.53 -8.14
N HIS A 119 -5.49 4.45 -7.66
CA HIS A 119 -6.29 3.32 -7.18
C HIS A 119 -5.56 2.50 -6.14
N SER A 120 -6.32 1.83 -5.31
CA SER A 120 -5.86 0.80 -4.39
C SER A 120 -6.60 -0.52 -4.64
N GLN A 121 -6.15 -1.60 -4.03
CA GLN A 121 -6.71 -2.92 -4.25
C GLN A 121 -6.97 -3.62 -2.92
N ILE A 122 -8.12 -4.28 -2.83
CA ILE A 122 -8.45 -5.19 -1.73
C ILE A 122 -8.70 -6.57 -2.34
N ILE A 123 -8.02 -7.60 -1.84
CA ILE A 123 -8.12 -8.95 -2.39
C ILE A 123 -8.42 -9.94 -1.26
N GLY A 124 -9.57 -10.58 -1.36
CA GLY A 124 -9.91 -11.71 -0.49
C GLY A 124 -9.14 -12.96 -0.92
N LEU A 125 -8.49 -13.62 0.03
CA LEU A 125 -7.69 -14.83 -0.16
C LEU A 125 -8.43 -16.01 0.49
N GLU A 126 -8.95 -16.95 -0.31
CA GLU A 126 -9.74 -18.07 0.20
C GLU A 126 -8.88 -19.17 0.86
N ALA A 127 -7.65 -19.36 0.36
CA ALA A 127 -6.78 -20.47 0.77
C ALA A 127 -5.52 -20.03 1.54
N TYR A 128 -5.25 -18.72 1.60
CA TYR A 128 -4.00 -18.19 2.14
C TYR A 128 -4.25 -17.27 3.32
N ASP A 129 -3.37 -17.37 4.32
CA ASP A 129 -3.24 -16.35 5.35
C ASP A 129 -1.88 -15.65 5.16
N TYR A 130 -1.90 -14.38 4.74
CA TYR A 130 -0.68 -13.61 4.53
C TYR A 130 0.14 -13.47 5.82
N ARG A 131 -0.50 -13.56 6.99
CA ARG A 131 0.13 -13.46 8.30
C ARG A 131 1.13 -14.57 8.58
N ASP A 132 0.96 -15.74 7.93
CA ASP A 132 1.91 -16.86 8.03
C ASP A 132 3.32 -16.52 7.49
N ASN A 133 3.45 -15.42 6.71
CA ASN A 133 4.71 -14.95 6.11
C ASN A 133 5.33 -13.78 6.87
N LEU A 134 4.71 -13.33 7.96
CA LEU A 134 5.12 -12.14 8.70
C LEU A 134 5.66 -12.50 10.08
N GLN A 135 6.59 -11.70 10.56
CA GLN A 135 7.07 -11.73 11.92
C GLN A 135 6.78 -10.39 12.59
N GLY A 136 6.53 -10.39 13.89
CA GLY A 136 6.22 -9.17 14.63
C GLY A 136 7.34 -8.12 14.53
N GLU A 137 8.58 -8.58 14.46
CA GLU A 137 9.76 -7.72 14.31
C GLU A 137 9.75 -6.89 13.01
N ASN A 138 9.03 -7.32 11.96
CA ASN A 138 8.92 -6.56 10.71
C ASN A 138 8.23 -5.19 10.89
N PHE A 139 7.51 -5.00 12.01
CA PHE A 139 6.80 -3.77 12.34
C PHE A 139 7.45 -2.97 13.47
N LEU A 140 8.58 -3.46 13.98
CA LEU A 140 9.40 -2.74 14.96
C LEU A 140 10.42 -1.84 14.27
N GLY A 141 10.82 -0.79 14.99
CA GLY A 141 11.86 0.12 14.55
C GLY A 141 11.92 1.40 15.37
N GLU A 142 12.90 2.24 15.09
CA GLU A 142 13.04 3.52 15.78
C GLU A 142 11.86 4.43 15.46
N VAL A 143 11.15 4.91 16.49
CA VAL A 143 10.00 5.81 16.35
C VAL A 143 10.48 7.15 15.84
N ILE A 144 9.90 7.58 14.72
CA ILE A 144 10.19 8.86 14.06
C ILE A 144 9.22 9.93 14.53
N TYR A 145 7.95 9.57 14.61
CA TYR A 145 6.84 10.45 14.92
C TYR A 145 5.75 9.70 15.69
N GLU A 146 5.06 10.41 16.56
CA GLU A 146 3.94 9.87 17.33
C GLU A 146 2.93 10.98 17.63
N ASN A 147 1.64 10.66 17.45
CA ASN A 147 0.51 11.48 17.88
C ASN A 147 -0.52 10.63 18.62
N ASP A 148 -1.70 11.19 18.90
CA ASP A 148 -2.76 10.48 19.63
C ASP A 148 -3.34 9.28 18.85
N ASP A 149 -3.26 9.29 17.53
CA ASP A 149 -3.88 8.33 16.63
C ASP A 149 -2.94 7.21 16.20
N CYS A 150 -1.68 7.53 15.94
CA CYS A 150 -0.71 6.58 15.39
C CYS A 150 0.72 6.92 15.80
N TYR A 151 1.63 6.03 15.47
CA TYR A 151 3.07 6.30 15.45
C TYR A 151 3.70 5.78 14.17
N ALA A 152 4.78 6.46 13.73
CA ALA A 152 5.59 6.06 12.59
C ALA A 152 6.99 5.62 13.02
N SER A 153 7.55 4.61 12.37
CA SER A 153 8.91 4.12 12.64
C SER A 153 9.65 3.73 11.36
N LEU A 154 10.98 3.79 11.40
CA LEU A 154 11.83 3.20 10.38
C LEU A 154 12.05 1.72 10.71
N ALA A 155 11.68 0.82 9.79
CA ALA A 155 11.75 -0.62 10.03
C ALA A 155 13.19 -1.08 10.29
N GLU A 156 13.42 -1.74 11.42
CA GLU A 156 14.70 -2.37 11.75
C GLU A 156 14.87 -3.70 11.02
N TYR A 157 13.79 -4.45 10.89
CA TYR A 157 13.73 -5.74 10.18
C TYR A 157 12.78 -5.63 8.98
N PRO A 158 13.25 -5.08 7.84
CA PRO A 158 12.41 -4.91 6.66
C PRO A 158 11.97 -6.25 6.05
N LEU A 159 10.83 -6.27 5.37
CA LEU A 159 10.30 -7.45 4.69
C LEU A 159 11.04 -7.75 3.40
N SER A 160 11.41 -6.73 2.64
CA SER A 160 12.00 -6.91 1.30
C SER A 160 13.21 -6.06 1.01
N GLY A 161 13.36 -4.91 1.63
CA GLY A 161 14.47 -4.01 1.32
C GLY A 161 14.61 -2.83 2.26
N VAL A 162 15.67 -2.08 2.06
CA VAL A 162 16.05 -0.98 2.93
C VAL A 162 15.06 0.19 2.88
N GLY A 163 14.85 0.84 4.02
CA GLY A 163 14.09 2.07 4.12
C GLY A 163 12.57 1.90 4.19
N GLU A 164 12.08 0.72 4.53
CA GLU A 164 10.66 0.52 4.81
C GLU A 164 10.23 1.34 6.03
N LEU A 165 9.10 2.04 5.89
CA LEU A 165 8.56 2.91 6.93
C LEU A 165 7.23 2.34 7.41
N ASN A 166 7.05 2.22 8.71
CA ASN A 166 5.83 1.73 9.32
C ASN A 166 4.99 2.89 9.86
N VAL A 167 3.67 2.76 9.77
CA VAL A 167 2.71 3.55 10.54
C VAL A 167 1.79 2.57 11.25
N THR A 168 1.68 2.69 12.56
CA THR A 168 0.82 1.83 13.39
C THR A 168 -0.31 2.64 13.99
N LEU A 169 -1.54 2.24 13.70
CA LEU A 169 -2.75 2.83 14.27
C LEU A 169 -2.90 2.40 15.73
N LYS A 170 -3.05 3.36 16.67
CA LYS A 170 -3.14 3.10 18.10
C LYS A 170 -4.55 2.76 18.58
N LYS A 171 -5.57 3.33 17.92
CA LYS A 171 -6.98 3.20 18.33
C LYS A 171 -7.92 3.22 17.14
N GLU A 172 -9.04 2.57 17.25
CA GLU A 172 -10.14 2.74 16.29
C GLU A 172 -10.61 4.20 16.28
N GLY A 173 -10.91 4.73 15.07
CA GLY A 173 -11.31 6.13 14.87
C GLY A 173 -10.17 7.12 14.64
N GLY A 174 -8.92 6.72 14.76
CA GLY A 174 -7.75 7.56 14.48
C GLY A 174 -7.30 7.55 13.00
N SER A 175 -8.24 7.36 12.06
CA SER A 175 -7.92 7.22 10.63
C SER A 175 -7.32 8.47 10.01
N ASP A 176 -7.66 9.66 10.49
CA ASP A 176 -7.21 10.93 9.90
C ASP A 176 -5.73 11.16 10.18
N GLY A 177 -5.31 11.11 11.44
CA GLY A 177 -3.89 11.22 11.80
C GLY A 177 -3.04 10.10 11.22
N PHE A 178 -3.61 8.89 11.06
CA PHE A 178 -2.98 7.78 10.37
C PHE A 178 -2.79 8.08 8.88
N ALA A 179 -3.79 8.64 8.21
CA ALA A 179 -3.74 9.03 6.79
C ALA A 179 -2.71 10.15 6.56
N ASP A 180 -2.71 11.20 7.39
CA ASP A 180 -1.76 12.31 7.32
C ASP A 180 -0.32 11.82 7.47
N THR A 181 -0.10 10.88 8.39
CA THR A 181 1.22 10.28 8.61
C THR A 181 1.66 9.46 7.40
N ILE A 182 0.78 8.65 6.81
CA ILE A 182 1.05 7.90 5.57
C ILE A 182 1.39 8.84 4.42
N GLN A 183 0.62 9.92 4.25
CA GLN A 183 0.87 10.92 3.20
C GLN A 183 2.23 11.58 3.36
N THR A 184 2.58 11.98 4.58
CA THR A 184 3.86 12.61 4.89
C THR A 184 5.03 11.69 4.55
N LEU A 185 4.94 10.41 4.90
CA LEU A 185 5.96 9.42 4.56
C LEU A 185 6.03 9.13 3.05
N ALA A 186 4.88 9.06 2.35
CA ALA A 186 4.85 8.89 0.89
C ALA A 186 5.52 10.08 0.18
N ARG A 187 5.23 11.31 0.63
CA ARG A 187 5.89 12.54 0.15
C ARG A 187 7.40 12.51 0.39
N TYR A 188 7.85 12.09 1.57
CA TYR A 188 9.26 11.91 1.88
C TYR A 188 9.94 10.93 0.92
N VAL A 189 9.31 9.78 0.66
CA VAL A 189 9.87 8.75 -0.25
C VAL A 189 10.07 9.29 -1.66
N LEU A 190 9.16 10.14 -2.14
CA LEU A 190 9.23 10.70 -3.50
C LEU A 190 10.18 11.90 -3.62
N SER A 191 10.52 12.58 -2.52
CA SER A 191 11.30 13.83 -2.56
C SER A 191 12.71 13.73 -1.97
N ASP A 192 12.85 13.20 -0.75
CA ASP A 192 14.10 13.29 0.03
C ASP A 192 14.69 11.93 0.42
N PHE A 193 14.10 10.83 -0.03
CA PHE A 193 14.66 9.51 0.24
C PHE A 193 16.09 9.43 -0.32
N PRO A 194 17.08 8.89 0.43
CA PRO A 194 18.50 8.92 0.03
C PRO A 194 18.82 8.27 -1.31
N ILE A 195 17.99 7.30 -1.72
CA ILE A 195 18.08 6.67 -3.05
C ILE A 195 16.98 7.27 -3.91
N ARG A 196 17.30 7.78 -5.10
CA ARG A 196 16.31 8.35 -6.01
C ARG A 196 15.15 7.37 -6.22
N CYS A 197 13.97 7.76 -5.80
CA CYS A 197 12.78 6.94 -5.80
C CYS A 197 11.61 7.72 -6.41
N SER A 198 10.98 7.16 -7.44
CA SER A 198 9.80 7.74 -8.11
C SER A 198 8.57 6.86 -7.95
N SER A 199 8.65 5.89 -7.06
CA SER A 199 7.60 4.89 -6.87
C SER A 199 7.60 4.38 -5.45
N TYR A 200 6.40 4.03 -4.97
CA TYR A 200 6.26 3.33 -3.69
C TYR A 200 5.10 2.34 -3.72
N ASN A 201 5.09 1.43 -2.77
CA ASN A 201 3.90 0.66 -2.40
C ASN A 201 3.50 1.02 -0.97
N ILE A 202 2.20 0.96 -0.68
CA ILE A 202 1.68 0.95 0.67
C ILE A 202 0.95 -0.37 0.85
N PHE A 203 1.35 -1.14 1.84
CA PHE A 203 0.66 -2.36 2.23
C PHE A 203 0.07 -2.19 3.62
N PHE A 204 -1.20 -2.60 3.77
CA PHE A 204 -1.89 -2.57 5.05
C PHE A 204 -1.94 -3.98 5.64
N TYR A 205 -1.76 -4.05 6.94
CA TYR A 205 -1.72 -5.31 7.69
C TYR A 205 -2.60 -5.21 8.93
N HIS A 206 -3.35 -6.27 9.19
CA HIS A 206 -4.16 -6.41 10.40
C HIS A 206 -3.56 -7.52 11.26
N LEU A 207 -2.81 -7.14 12.30
CA LEU A 207 -2.07 -8.05 13.16
C LEU A 207 -2.45 -7.81 14.62
N LYS A 208 -2.84 -8.86 15.34
CA LYS A 208 -3.16 -8.79 16.78
C LYS A 208 -4.06 -7.61 17.17
N ASN A 209 -5.11 -7.36 16.40
CA ASN A 209 -6.05 -6.23 16.57
C ASN A 209 -5.43 -4.83 16.35
N GLN A 210 -4.29 -4.74 15.71
CA GLN A 210 -3.70 -3.48 15.28
C GLN A 210 -3.63 -3.40 13.76
N ILE A 211 -3.88 -2.21 13.22
CA ILE A 211 -3.70 -1.90 11.81
C ILE A 211 -2.34 -1.24 11.65
N HIS A 212 -1.58 -1.76 10.68
CA HIS A 212 -0.31 -1.19 10.27
C HIS A 212 -0.38 -0.84 8.79
N ALA A 213 0.19 0.30 8.41
CA ALA A 213 0.57 0.59 7.03
C ALA A 213 2.08 0.52 6.92
N LYS A 214 2.58 -0.05 5.84
CA LYS A 214 4.01 -0.12 5.58
C LYS A 214 4.29 0.47 4.20
N ILE A 215 5.10 1.51 4.16
CA ILE A 215 5.49 2.21 2.94
C ILE A 215 6.83 1.65 2.47
N PHE A 216 6.83 1.14 1.25
CA PHE A 216 8.00 0.56 0.60
C PHE A 216 8.51 1.51 -0.48
N PRO A 217 9.67 2.16 -0.31
CA PRO A 217 10.34 2.84 -1.40
C PRO A 217 10.66 1.85 -2.53
N ARG A 218 10.27 2.15 -3.77
CA ARG A 218 10.44 1.25 -4.91
C ARG A 218 11.52 1.75 -5.85
N PHE A 219 12.68 1.15 -5.72
CA PHE A 219 13.82 1.27 -6.62
C PHE A 219 14.28 -0.14 -7.01
N THR A 220 15.40 -0.28 -7.69
CA THR A 220 15.89 -1.60 -8.11
C THR A 220 16.09 -2.53 -6.92
N ALA A 221 15.42 -3.67 -6.94
CA ALA A 221 15.53 -4.67 -5.87
C ALA A 221 16.93 -5.28 -5.83
N SER A 222 17.42 -5.53 -4.61
CA SER A 222 18.71 -6.20 -4.42
C SER A 222 18.70 -7.62 -5.00
N PRO A 223 19.70 -8.00 -5.83
CA PRO A 223 19.81 -9.37 -6.33
C PRO A 223 20.00 -10.40 -5.19
N LEU A 224 20.54 -9.99 -4.05
CA LEU A 224 20.66 -10.84 -2.87
C LEU A 224 19.29 -11.22 -2.30
N TYR A 225 18.37 -10.27 -2.22
CA TYR A 225 16.99 -10.57 -1.81
C TYR A 225 16.25 -11.41 -2.86
N MET A 226 16.36 -11.03 -4.13
CA MET A 226 15.63 -11.70 -5.22
C MET A 226 16.04 -13.17 -5.38
N GLY A 227 17.35 -13.45 -5.39
CA GLY A 227 17.88 -14.80 -5.62
C GLY A 227 18.06 -15.65 -4.36
N TYR A 228 18.42 -15.03 -3.25
CA TYR A 228 18.84 -15.74 -2.04
C TYR A 228 17.95 -15.47 -0.81
N ARG A 229 16.96 -14.60 -0.91
CA ARG A 229 16.11 -14.17 0.21
C ARG A 229 16.88 -13.55 1.38
N ILE A 230 18.07 -12.97 1.09
CA ILE A 230 18.85 -12.24 2.07
C ILE A 230 18.31 -10.82 2.15
N THR A 231 17.66 -10.51 3.26
CA THR A 231 17.13 -9.16 3.53
C THR A 231 18.28 -8.19 3.74
N ASN A 232 18.21 -7.04 3.10
CA ASN A 232 19.20 -5.99 3.29
C ASN A 232 18.68 -4.99 4.34
N VAL A 233 19.50 -4.70 5.32
CA VAL A 233 19.26 -3.65 6.32
C VAL A 233 20.11 -2.42 6.01
N MET A 234 19.72 -1.28 6.53
CA MET A 234 20.40 -0.01 6.35
C MET A 234 21.54 0.13 7.37
N ASP A 235 22.63 0.76 6.97
CA ASP A 235 23.69 1.16 7.89
C ASP A 235 23.21 2.27 8.85
N GLU A 236 23.86 2.39 10.00
CA GLU A 236 23.45 3.31 11.08
C GLU A 236 23.52 4.80 10.66
N THR A 237 24.47 5.18 9.81
CA THR A 237 24.60 6.56 9.33
C THR A 237 23.40 6.94 8.44
N SER A 238 23.02 6.03 7.55
CA SER A 238 21.86 6.21 6.67
C SER A 238 20.54 6.23 7.47
N LYS A 239 20.39 5.34 8.45
CA LYS A 239 19.23 5.35 9.38
C LYS A 239 19.09 6.69 10.07
N LYS A 240 20.17 7.16 10.71
CA LYS A 240 20.19 8.44 11.43
C LYS A 240 19.80 9.61 10.53
N ARG A 241 20.35 9.66 9.31
CA ARG A 241 20.01 10.71 8.33
C ARG A 241 18.52 10.71 7.97
N ILE A 242 17.92 9.56 7.74
CA ILE A 242 16.49 9.43 7.43
C ILE A 242 15.64 9.95 8.59
N ILE A 243 15.96 9.51 9.80
CA ILE A 243 15.23 9.87 11.02
C ILE A 243 15.34 11.38 11.28
N GLU A 244 16.54 11.95 11.18
CA GLU A 244 16.75 13.40 11.33
C GLU A 244 15.99 14.19 10.28
N THR A 245 15.98 13.74 9.02
CA THR A 245 15.23 14.40 7.95
C THR A 245 13.73 14.37 8.23
N LEU A 246 13.19 13.22 8.62
CA LEU A 246 11.75 13.06 8.90
C LEU A 246 11.32 13.83 10.17
N ARG A 247 12.20 13.98 11.17
CA ARG A 247 11.94 14.78 12.38
C ARG A 247 12.12 16.28 12.16
N SER A 248 12.50 16.74 10.98
CA SER A 248 12.64 18.16 10.68
C SER A 248 11.27 18.85 10.45
N GLU A 249 11.24 20.20 10.54
CA GLU A 249 10.05 21.02 10.27
C GLU A 249 9.42 20.79 8.88
N LYS A 250 10.17 20.23 7.94
CA LYS A 250 9.66 19.89 6.61
C LYS A 250 8.62 18.75 6.64
N TYR A 251 8.68 17.88 7.64
CA TYR A 251 7.84 16.67 7.75
C TYR A 251 7.07 16.60 9.06
N PHE A 252 7.71 16.24 10.16
CA PHE A 252 7.07 15.99 11.45
C PHE A 252 7.55 16.93 12.57
N GLY A 253 8.43 17.86 12.30
CA GLY A 253 8.94 18.83 13.26
C GLY A 253 8.00 19.98 13.56
#